data_3706eba998e175559bbc46011ea0712b
#
_entry.id   3706eba998e175559bbc46011ea0712b
#
_cell.length_a   1.000
_cell.length_b   1.000
_cell.length_c   1.000
_cell.angle_alpha   90.00
_cell.angle_beta   90.00
_cell.angle_gamma   90.00
#
_symmetry.space_group_name_H-M   'P 1'
#
loop_
_entity.id
_entity.type
_entity.pdbx_description
1 polymer ?
#
loop_
_entity_poly.entity_id
_entity_poly.type
_entity_poly.pdbx_seq_one_letter_code
_entity_poly.pdbx_strand_id
1 'polypeptide(L)'
;VNAPIIWIVLPLGLSGGLFLISRWRRVAGVMGSVFALLLAAAAWLLPVGNPIQLGIVSFELQPGWIVFGRRFFLENSDRPFVILLYLTIAFWFMGTLSLRCRSLLIPLGMAISAILIAALLVQPFYYGFILLFFATILSVFLFVSEQGEVHLGIKRYWIFQSLAMPLLLLAGWLLSGTEANPGEIANASLIYVLLLLGLALLLSSFPFQSWLPAVAQVVSPYAFSFVVFVIFLSYSLFTVAFLRQFTWLSSSSWILLFFSFQGFLLTILGGMGAIYHRHLGRWMGYAQIKETGLSFLSIGLGLALPDQSSFLAILFLQILPRSIALALWGLVGNLYLEHGESLQIQDLVGVGRHYPIATAAFFLSVLTLVGFPLTAAFPIHLLIWQGWFQNFPPVAFAAIFGSVGVLIGGLRAMAVLVRSDHTMEQGSLESRSQAILLTIGSVLLLLMGIFPSWFLSVLYNLGITFFKGS
;
A
#
# COMPACT_ATOMS: atom_id res chain seq x y z
N VAL A 1 -19.49 6.31 23.47
CA VAL A 1 -19.27 5.37 22.35
C VAL A 1 -17.79 5.02 22.27
N ASN A 2 -17.44 3.72 22.11
CA ASN A 2 -16.04 3.33 22.03
C ASN A 2 -15.49 3.63 20.60
N ALA A 3 -14.38 4.33 20.53
CA ALA A 3 -13.74 4.72 19.27
C ALA A 3 -13.48 3.53 18.33
N PRO A 4 -12.92 2.38 18.76
CA PRO A 4 -12.67 1.24 17.89
C PRO A 4 -13.93 0.68 17.21
N ILE A 5 -15.13 0.85 17.78
CA ILE A 5 -16.39 0.38 17.16
C ILE A 5 -16.65 1.14 15.86
N ILE A 6 -16.38 2.46 15.82
CA ILE A 6 -16.64 3.30 14.67
C ILE A 6 -15.74 2.91 13.48
N TRP A 7 -14.47 2.59 13.73
CA TRP A 7 -13.50 2.35 12.64
C TRP A 7 -13.19 0.87 12.38
N ILE A 8 -13.72 -0.05 13.21
CA ILE A 8 -13.58 -1.50 13.01
C ILE A 8 -14.95 -2.13 12.74
N VAL A 9 -15.90 -2.04 13.69
CA VAL A 9 -17.16 -2.80 13.60
C VAL A 9 -18.11 -2.21 12.57
N LEU A 10 -18.22 -0.88 12.54
CA LEU A 10 -19.09 -0.21 11.58
C LEU A 10 -18.68 -0.49 10.13
N PRO A 11 -17.39 -0.37 9.70
CA PRO A 11 -17.00 -0.71 8.34
C PRO A 11 -17.15 -2.21 8.04
N LEU A 12 -16.94 -3.10 9.00
CA LEU A 12 -17.21 -4.54 8.81
C LEU A 12 -18.71 -4.79 8.55
N GLY A 13 -19.58 -4.14 9.31
CA GLY A 13 -21.03 -4.21 9.08
C GLY A 13 -21.43 -3.61 7.72
N LEU A 14 -20.87 -2.45 7.37
CA LEU A 14 -21.06 -1.81 6.06
C LEU A 14 -20.58 -2.71 4.91
N SER A 15 -19.45 -3.43 5.09
CA SER A 15 -18.97 -4.41 4.12
C SER A 15 -20.03 -5.47 3.80
N GLY A 16 -20.70 -6.01 4.82
CA GLY A 16 -21.81 -6.94 4.64
C GLY A 16 -22.99 -6.32 3.86
N GLY A 17 -23.39 -5.09 4.20
CA GLY A 17 -24.40 -4.35 3.46
C GLY A 17 -24.00 -4.08 2.00
N LEU A 18 -22.76 -3.65 1.77
CA LEU A 18 -22.22 -3.43 0.44
C LEU A 18 -22.15 -4.73 -0.39
N PHE A 19 -21.91 -5.87 0.27
CA PHE A 19 -21.94 -7.17 -0.40
C PHE A 19 -23.34 -7.51 -0.92
N LEU A 20 -24.39 -7.25 -0.14
CA LEU A 20 -25.79 -7.48 -0.55
C LEU A 20 -26.18 -6.62 -1.76
N ILE A 21 -25.71 -5.37 -1.83
CA ILE A 21 -25.99 -4.44 -2.93
C ILE A 21 -24.94 -4.50 -4.07
N SER A 22 -23.97 -5.41 -4.00
CA SER A 22 -22.88 -5.51 -4.98
C SER A 22 -23.35 -5.79 -6.42
N ARG A 23 -24.56 -6.32 -6.60
CA ARG A 23 -25.24 -6.44 -7.91
C ARG A 23 -25.40 -5.09 -8.62
N TRP A 24 -25.63 -4.02 -7.86
CA TRP A 24 -25.78 -2.66 -8.38
C TRP A 24 -24.43 -1.92 -8.28
N ARG A 25 -23.52 -2.27 -9.16
CA ARG A 25 -22.09 -1.81 -9.13
C ARG A 25 -21.95 -0.31 -8.89
N ARG A 26 -22.72 0.54 -9.60
CA ARG A 26 -22.65 2.00 -9.44
C ARG A 26 -23.10 2.44 -8.05
N VAL A 27 -24.18 1.87 -7.55
CA VAL A 27 -24.71 2.19 -6.21
C VAL A 27 -23.70 1.76 -5.14
N ALA A 28 -23.20 0.53 -5.23
CA ALA A 28 -22.18 0.03 -4.30
C ALA A 28 -20.90 0.90 -4.34
N GLY A 29 -20.44 1.31 -5.53
CA GLY A 29 -19.28 2.18 -5.70
C GLY A 29 -19.45 3.55 -5.05
N VAL A 30 -20.57 4.22 -5.33
CA VAL A 30 -20.89 5.53 -4.72
C VAL A 30 -21.04 5.40 -3.22
N MET A 31 -21.83 4.46 -2.74
CA MET A 31 -22.04 4.25 -1.30
C MET A 31 -20.74 3.89 -0.58
N GLY A 32 -19.95 2.97 -1.13
CA GLY A 32 -18.66 2.62 -0.56
C GLY A 32 -17.70 3.81 -0.46
N SER A 33 -17.63 4.62 -1.52
CA SER A 33 -16.79 5.85 -1.53
C SER A 33 -17.29 6.87 -0.49
N VAL A 34 -18.59 7.11 -0.43
CA VAL A 34 -19.19 8.05 0.53
C VAL A 34 -18.95 7.57 1.97
N PHE A 35 -19.16 6.28 2.25
CA PHE A 35 -18.90 5.74 3.60
C PHE A 35 -17.43 5.83 3.97
N ALA A 36 -16.52 5.53 3.07
CA ALA A 36 -15.09 5.67 3.33
C ALA A 36 -14.70 7.13 3.59
N LEU A 37 -15.25 8.10 2.82
CA LEU A 37 -15.04 9.53 3.07
C LEU A 37 -15.60 9.97 4.42
N LEU A 38 -16.78 9.49 4.80
CA LEU A 38 -17.39 9.80 6.10
C LEU A 38 -16.53 9.25 7.26
N LEU A 39 -15.97 8.04 7.12
CA LEU A 39 -15.07 7.45 8.10
C LEU A 39 -13.74 8.22 8.21
N ALA A 40 -13.19 8.68 7.09
CA ALA A 40 -12.00 9.54 7.08
C ALA A 40 -12.30 10.90 7.73
N ALA A 41 -13.43 11.53 7.39
CA ALA A 41 -13.86 12.80 7.99
C ALA A 41 -14.14 12.66 9.48
N ALA A 42 -14.78 11.57 9.91
CA ALA A 42 -15.00 11.28 11.33
C ALA A 42 -13.65 11.13 12.07
N ALA A 43 -12.67 10.43 11.49
CA ALA A 43 -11.34 10.31 12.08
C ALA A 43 -10.59 11.66 12.15
N TRP A 44 -10.87 12.58 11.21
CA TRP A 44 -10.28 13.93 11.22
C TRP A 44 -10.94 14.83 12.27
N LEU A 45 -12.27 14.81 12.37
CA LEU A 45 -13.04 15.76 13.18
C LEU A 45 -13.23 15.34 14.64
N LEU A 46 -13.31 14.03 14.91
CA LEU A 46 -13.65 13.52 16.23
C LEU A 46 -12.39 13.20 17.04
N PRO A 47 -12.01 13.98 18.07
CA PRO A 47 -10.93 13.63 18.96
C PRO A 47 -11.32 12.44 19.84
N VAL A 48 -10.34 11.58 20.16
CA VAL A 48 -10.52 10.43 21.04
C VAL A 48 -10.09 10.80 22.45
N GLY A 49 -10.87 10.41 23.48
CA GLY A 49 -10.57 10.68 24.87
C GLY A 49 -10.84 12.13 25.33
N ASN A 50 -11.40 12.96 24.45
CA ASN A 50 -11.78 14.33 24.79
C ASN A 50 -13.29 14.52 24.63
N PRO A 51 -13.95 15.27 25.53
CA PRO A 51 -15.38 15.54 25.43
C PRO A 51 -15.65 16.44 24.21
N ILE A 52 -16.59 16.00 23.36
CA ILE A 52 -17.06 16.74 22.21
C ILE A 52 -18.39 17.38 22.58
N GLN A 53 -18.45 18.71 22.52
CA GLN A 53 -19.68 19.46 22.77
C GLN A 53 -20.39 19.75 21.43
N LEU A 54 -21.59 19.16 21.24
CA LEU A 54 -22.50 19.46 20.12
C LEU A 54 -23.77 20.11 20.72
N GLY A 55 -23.71 21.42 20.87
CA GLY A 55 -24.79 22.19 21.50
C GLY A 55 -25.00 21.78 22.97
N ILE A 56 -26.15 21.18 23.27
CA ILE A 56 -26.56 20.76 24.66
C ILE A 56 -26.01 19.36 25.00
N VAL A 57 -25.61 18.57 23.99
CA VAL A 57 -25.13 17.18 24.20
C VAL A 57 -23.61 17.13 24.22
N SER A 58 -23.05 16.64 25.33
CA SER A 58 -21.64 16.30 25.41
C SER A 58 -21.47 14.79 25.33
N PHE A 59 -20.62 14.30 24.43
CA PHE A 59 -20.25 12.90 24.38
C PHE A 59 -18.73 12.75 24.27
N GLU A 60 -18.22 11.65 24.77
CA GLU A 60 -16.80 11.31 24.72
C GLU A 60 -16.63 10.00 23.95
N LEU A 61 -15.61 9.96 23.09
CA LEU A 61 -15.19 8.73 22.43
C LEU A 61 -14.14 8.04 23.30
N GLN A 62 -14.55 6.96 23.96
CA GLN A 62 -13.63 6.16 24.75
C GLN A 62 -12.60 5.46 23.88
N PRO A 63 -11.29 5.52 24.21
CA PRO A 63 -10.23 4.96 23.39
C PRO A 63 -10.21 3.43 23.36
N GLY A 64 -10.75 2.76 24.39
CA GLY A 64 -10.66 1.33 24.59
C GLY A 64 -11.96 0.57 24.33
N TRP A 65 -11.82 -0.64 23.77
CA TRP A 65 -12.90 -1.61 23.58
C TRP A 65 -12.35 -3.02 23.82
N ILE A 66 -13.04 -3.84 24.62
CA ILE A 66 -12.61 -5.19 24.97
C ILE A 66 -13.53 -6.21 24.29
N VAL A 67 -12.94 -7.12 23.52
CA VAL A 67 -13.63 -8.20 22.82
C VAL A 67 -12.83 -9.49 22.97
N PHE A 68 -13.48 -10.58 23.34
CA PHE A 68 -12.85 -11.90 23.54
C PHE A 68 -11.59 -11.83 24.41
N GLY A 69 -11.60 -10.98 25.45
CA GLY A 69 -10.47 -10.80 26.36
C GLY A 69 -9.28 -10.04 25.76
N ARG A 70 -9.43 -9.46 24.56
CA ARG A 70 -8.42 -8.61 23.92
C ARG A 70 -8.89 -7.16 23.91
N ARG A 71 -7.97 -6.24 24.18
CA ARG A 71 -8.24 -4.81 24.18
C ARG A 71 -7.88 -4.22 22.82
N PHE A 72 -8.81 -3.51 22.22
CA PHE A 72 -8.55 -2.64 21.07
C PHE A 72 -8.47 -1.22 21.59
N PHE A 73 -7.35 -0.56 21.33
CA PHE A 73 -7.08 0.77 21.91
C PHE A 73 -6.65 1.72 20.81
N LEU A 74 -7.43 2.78 20.60
CA LEU A 74 -7.19 3.80 19.58
C LEU A 74 -6.81 5.11 20.27
N GLU A 75 -5.62 5.60 19.98
CA GLU A 75 -5.12 6.88 20.43
C GLU A 75 -5.27 7.98 19.38
N ASN A 76 -5.08 9.23 19.79
CA ASN A 76 -5.05 10.33 18.84
C ASN A 76 -3.87 10.23 17.86
N SER A 77 -2.79 9.57 18.26
CA SER A 77 -1.62 9.24 17.42
C SER A 77 -1.93 8.28 16.27
N ASP A 78 -2.94 7.40 16.41
CA ASP A 78 -3.31 6.43 15.36
C ASP A 78 -4.22 7.05 14.29
N ARG A 79 -4.91 8.15 14.60
CA ARG A 79 -5.85 8.82 13.70
C ARG A 79 -5.27 9.15 12.32
N PRO A 80 -4.01 9.64 12.19
CA PRO A 80 -3.40 9.89 10.89
C PRO A 80 -3.46 8.70 9.93
N PHE A 81 -3.17 7.50 10.42
CA PHE A 81 -3.26 6.28 9.62
C PHE A 81 -4.71 5.99 9.21
N VAL A 82 -5.65 6.08 10.14
CA VAL A 82 -7.09 5.84 9.88
C VAL A 82 -7.62 6.81 8.81
N ILE A 83 -7.27 8.10 8.93
CA ILE A 83 -7.66 9.15 7.98
C ILE A 83 -7.14 8.81 6.57
N LEU A 84 -5.84 8.57 6.44
CA LEU A 84 -5.22 8.34 5.14
C LEU A 84 -5.66 7.02 4.52
N LEU A 85 -5.87 5.98 5.33
CA LEU A 85 -6.35 4.70 4.83
C LEU A 85 -7.76 4.84 4.23
N TYR A 86 -8.72 5.43 4.95
CA TYR A 86 -10.08 5.59 4.43
C TYR A 86 -10.17 6.62 3.30
N LEU A 87 -9.36 7.67 3.33
CA LEU A 87 -9.29 8.64 2.23
C LEU A 87 -8.79 7.98 0.94
N THR A 88 -7.73 7.18 1.01
CA THR A 88 -7.23 6.45 -0.15
C THR A 88 -8.21 5.41 -0.64
N ILE A 89 -8.86 4.67 0.25
CA ILE A 89 -9.89 3.67 -0.10
C ILE A 89 -11.08 4.32 -0.78
N ALA A 90 -11.52 5.51 -0.34
CA ALA A 90 -12.58 6.25 -1.01
C ALA A 90 -12.20 6.56 -2.47
N PHE A 91 -10.96 7.00 -2.71
CA PHE A 91 -10.45 7.24 -4.06
C PHE A 91 -10.44 5.95 -4.91
N TRP A 92 -10.01 4.81 -4.33
CA TRP A 92 -10.03 3.52 -5.01
C TRP A 92 -11.47 3.05 -5.33
N PHE A 93 -12.42 3.26 -4.45
CA PHE A 93 -13.81 2.89 -4.72
C PHE A 93 -14.44 3.77 -5.79
N MET A 94 -14.10 5.07 -5.86
CA MET A 94 -14.49 5.94 -6.97
C MET A 94 -13.98 5.41 -8.31
N GLY A 95 -12.77 4.86 -8.36
CA GLY A 95 -12.20 4.26 -9.57
C GLY A 95 -13.03 3.09 -10.12
N THR A 96 -13.71 2.33 -9.26
CA THR A 96 -14.56 1.22 -9.68
C THR A 96 -15.77 1.66 -10.50
N LEU A 97 -16.19 2.94 -10.40
CA LEU A 97 -17.32 3.49 -11.16
C LEU A 97 -17.05 3.56 -12.66
N SER A 98 -15.78 3.66 -13.04
CA SER A 98 -15.35 3.79 -14.44
C SER A 98 -14.93 2.47 -15.08
N LEU A 99 -14.86 1.39 -14.31
CA LEU A 99 -14.41 0.08 -14.78
C LEU A 99 -15.50 -0.99 -14.65
N ARG A 100 -15.43 -1.98 -15.50
CA ARG A 100 -16.16 -3.25 -15.35
C ARG A 100 -15.46 -4.17 -14.34
N CYS A 101 -15.02 -3.57 -13.20
CA CYS A 101 -14.36 -4.32 -12.15
C CYS A 101 -15.29 -5.31 -11.46
N ARG A 102 -14.68 -6.30 -10.83
CA ARG A 102 -15.37 -7.29 -10.00
C ARG A 102 -16.15 -6.57 -8.89
N SER A 103 -17.41 -6.92 -8.74
CA SER A 103 -18.31 -6.31 -7.73
C SER A 103 -17.83 -6.49 -6.28
N LEU A 104 -16.97 -7.49 -6.03
CA LEU A 104 -16.45 -7.82 -4.70
C LEU A 104 -15.33 -6.90 -4.18
N LEU A 105 -14.70 -6.07 -5.04
CA LEU A 105 -13.61 -5.20 -4.61
C LEU A 105 -14.07 -4.20 -3.52
N ILE A 106 -15.28 -3.68 -3.61
CA ILE A 106 -15.80 -2.68 -2.68
C ILE A 106 -16.08 -3.29 -1.30
N PRO A 107 -16.91 -4.35 -1.17
CA PRO A 107 -17.17 -4.94 0.14
C PRO A 107 -15.90 -5.55 0.77
N LEU A 108 -15.10 -6.30 0.02
CA LEU A 108 -13.88 -6.88 0.55
C LEU A 108 -12.84 -5.82 0.90
N GLY A 109 -12.71 -4.77 0.08
CA GLY A 109 -11.82 -3.65 0.37
C GLY A 109 -12.20 -2.92 1.67
N MET A 110 -13.49 -2.72 1.92
CA MET A 110 -13.97 -2.14 3.18
C MET A 110 -13.68 -3.06 4.37
N ALA A 111 -13.89 -4.38 4.23
CA ALA A 111 -13.56 -5.35 5.29
C ALA A 111 -12.05 -5.42 5.55
N ILE A 112 -11.22 -5.48 4.50
CA ILE A 112 -9.76 -5.47 4.62
C ILE A 112 -9.31 -4.24 5.39
N SER A 113 -9.80 -3.03 5.06
CA SER A 113 -9.40 -1.80 5.75
C SER A 113 -9.75 -1.82 7.24
N ALA A 114 -10.94 -2.30 7.59
CA ALA A 114 -11.36 -2.43 8.98
C ALA A 114 -10.46 -3.41 9.76
N ILE A 115 -10.10 -4.54 9.16
CA ILE A 115 -9.22 -5.54 9.78
C ILE A 115 -7.79 -5.00 9.92
N LEU A 116 -7.28 -4.23 8.95
CA LEU A 116 -5.96 -3.62 9.03
C LEU A 116 -5.88 -2.56 10.14
N ILE A 117 -6.95 -1.78 10.35
CA ILE A 117 -7.05 -0.88 11.49
C ILE A 117 -7.09 -1.69 12.79
N ALA A 118 -7.91 -2.74 12.85
CA ALA A 118 -7.97 -3.60 14.03
C ALA A 118 -6.61 -4.21 14.37
N ALA A 119 -5.81 -4.58 13.36
CA ALA A 119 -4.46 -5.12 13.58
C ALA A 119 -3.53 -4.12 14.27
N LEU A 120 -3.62 -2.83 13.93
CA LEU A 120 -2.82 -1.78 14.56
C LEU A 120 -3.27 -1.41 15.98
N LEU A 121 -4.55 -1.70 16.32
CA LEU A 121 -5.13 -1.29 17.59
C LEU A 121 -5.19 -2.40 18.64
N VAL A 122 -4.94 -3.66 18.27
CA VAL A 122 -5.08 -4.80 19.19
C VAL A 122 -3.94 -4.87 20.18
N GLN A 123 -4.29 -5.15 21.46
CA GLN A 123 -3.34 -5.37 22.55
C GLN A 123 -3.57 -6.75 23.19
N PRO A 124 -2.52 -7.54 23.46
CA PRO A 124 -1.11 -7.34 23.06
C PRO A 124 -0.91 -7.32 21.55
N PHE A 125 0.04 -6.49 21.08
CA PHE A 125 0.20 -6.12 19.68
C PHE A 125 0.51 -7.30 18.74
N TYR A 126 1.18 -8.34 19.23
CA TYR A 126 1.49 -9.52 18.42
C TYR A 126 0.25 -10.27 17.90
N TYR A 127 -0.93 -10.09 18.50
CA TYR A 127 -2.19 -10.61 17.93
C TYR A 127 -2.57 -9.92 16.60
N GLY A 128 -2.00 -8.77 16.33
CA GLY A 128 -2.16 -8.10 15.04
C GLY A 128 -1.74 -8.96 13.86
N PHE A 129 -0.74 -9.84 14.02
CA PHE A 129 -0.33 -10.77 12.95
C PHE A 129 -1.44 -11.73 12.51
N ILE A 130 -2.32 -12.12 13.43
CA ILE A 130 -3.51 -12.94 13.10
C ILE A 130 -4.49 -12.11 12.25
N LEU A 131 -4.71 -10.85 12.61
CA LEU A 131 -5.60 -9.97 11.86
C LEU A 131 -5.03 -9.64 10.48
N LEU A 132 -3.71 -9.43 10.36
CA LEU A 132 -3.06 -9.26 9.05
C LEU A 132 -3.24 -10.51 8.17
N PHE A 133 -3.17 -11.71 8.76
CA PHE A 133 -3.45 -12.95 8.04
C PHE A 133 -4.91 -13.02 7.55
N PHE A 134 -5.89 -12.60 8.35
CA PHE A 134 -7.28 -12.50 7.88
C PHE A 134 -7.44 -11.50 6.74
N ALA A 135 -6.77 -10.34 6.78
CA ALA A 135 -6.74 -9.40 5.67
C ALA A 135 -6.16 -10.04 4.40
N THR A 136 -5.10 -10.84 4.53
CA THR A 136 -4.53 -11.64 3.43
C THR A 136 -5.56 -12.61 2.85
N ILE A 137 -6.27 -13.38 3.68
CA ILE A 137 -7.30 -14.33 3.20
C ILE A 137 -8.35 -13.59 2.37
N LEU A 138 -8.86 -12.45 2.86
CA LEU A 138 -9.84 -11.66 2.10
C LEU A 138 -9.28 -11.15 0.78
N SER A 139 -8.01 -10.77 0.74
CA SER A 139 -7.36 -10.29 -0.49
C SER A 139 -7.21 -11.38 -1.55
N VAL A 140 -7.02 -12.65 -1.16
CA VAL A 140 -6.95 -13.78 -2.10
C VAL A 140 -8.24 -13.90 -2.92
N PHE A 141 -9.41 -13.62 -2.31
CA PHE A 141 -10.68 -13.63 -3.05
C PHE A 141 -10.76 -12.56 -4.15
N LEU A 142 -9.99 -11.47 -4.04
CA LEU A 142 -9.87 -10.46 -5.09
C LEU A 142 -8.98 -10.92 -6.24
N PHE A 143 -8.12 -11.90 -6.02
CA PHE A 143 -7.19 -12.43 -7.01
C PHE A 143 -7.74 -13.64 -7.78
N VAL A 144 -8.68 -14.38 -7.21
CA VAL A 144 -9.28 -15.55 -7.87
C VAL A 144 -10.16 -15.11 -9.04
N SER A 145 -9.99 -15.72 -10.20
CA SER A 145 -10.80 -15.45 -11.40
C SER A 145 -12.27 -15.86 -11.22
N GLU A 146 -13.17 -15.35 -12.04
CA GLU A 146 -14.59 -15.77 -12.02
C GLU A 146 -14.75 -17.25 -12.40
N GLN A 147 -13.80 -17.80 -13.14
CA GLN A 147 -13.77 -19.24 -13.52
C GLN A 147 -13.24 -20.13 -12.38
N GLY A 148 -12.81 -19.55 -11.23
CA GLY A 148 -12.32 -20.30 -10.08
C GLY A 148 -10.88 -20.83 -10.23
N GLU A 149 -10.18 -20.50 -11.30
CA GLU A 149 -8.80 -20.93 -11.49
C GLU A 149 -7.85 -20.19 -10.54
N VAL A 150 -7.01 -20.96 -9.85
CA VAL A 150 -6.01 -20.44 -8.92
C VAL A 150 -4.62 -20.64 -9.51
N HIS A 151 -4.05 -19.57 -10.05
CA HIS A 151 -2.70 -19.57 -10.61
C HIS A 151 -1.60 -19.78 -9.55
N LEU A 152 -0.45 -20.31 -9.98
CA LEU A 152 0.68 -20.61 -9.10
C LEU A 152 1.16 -19.36 -8.31
N GLY A 153 1.09 -18.17 -8.89
CA GLY A 153 1.43 -16.92 -8.20
C GLY A 153 0.55 -16.66 -6.99
N ILE A 154 -0.77 -16.90 -7.11
CA ILE A 154 -1.73 -16.73 -6.01
C ILE A 154 -1.49 -17.77 -4.91
N LYS A 155 -1.18 -19.02 -5.28
CA LYS A 155 -0.82 -20.07 -4.32
C LYS A 155 0.44 -19.69 -3.55
N ARG A 156 1.49 -19.18 -4.23
CA ARG A 156 2.72 -18.69 -3.58
C ARG A 156 2.44 -17.55 -2.60
N TYR A 157 1.64 -16.57 -3.02
CA TYR A 157 1.22 -15.46 -2.14
C TYR A 157 0.59 -16.01 -0.88
N TRP A 158 -0.42 -16.87 -1.00
CA TRP A 158 -1.12 -17.44 0.16
C TRP A 158 -0.19 -18.26 1.05
N ILE A 159 0.64 -19.14 0.48
CA ILE A 159 1.59 -19.96 1.24
C ILE A 159 2.56 -19.07 2.04
N PHE A 160 3.18 -18.08 1.40
CA PHE A 160 4.17 -17.22 2.08
C PHE A 160 3.52 -16.43 3.22
N GLN A 161 2.36 -15.86 2.99
CA GLN A 161 1.64 -15.12 4.03
C GLN A 161 1.14 -16.02 5.16
N SER A 162 0.71 -17.24 4.84
CA SER A 162 0.29 -18.21 5.87
C SER A 162 1.44 -18.68 6.74
N LEU A 163 2.64 -18.84 6.16
CA LEU A 163 3.84 -19.21 6.91
C LEU A 163 4.39 -18.04 7.75
N ALA A 164 4.19 -16.81 7.32
CA ALA A 164 4.62 -15.62 8.07
C ALA A 164 3.93 -15.53 9.43
N MET A 165 2.63 -15.82 9.48
CA MET A 165 1.81 -15.63 10.68
C MET A 165 2.30 -16.43 11.90
N PRO A 166 2.49 -17.76 11.85
CA PRO A 166 2.94 -18.51 13.03
C PRO A 166 4.36 -18.13 13.48
N LEU A 167 5.26 -17.80 12.53
CA LEU A 167 6.61 -17.35 12.86
C LEU A 167 6.59 -16.02 13.63
N LEU A 168 5.84 -15.05 13.14
CA LEU A 168 5.73 -13.74 13.76
C LEU A 168 4.93 -13.78 15.07
N LEU A 169 3.90 -14.63 15.15
CA LEU A 169 3.15 -14.82 16.39
C LEU A 169 4.03 -15.42 17.47
N LEU A 170 4.83 -16.44 17.13
CA LEU A 170 5.76 -17.07 18.07
C LEU A 170 6.86 -16.10 18.48
N ALA A 171 7.43 -15.35 17.54
CA ALA A 171 8.41 -14.30 17.85
C ALA A 171 7.83 -13.26 18.81
N GLY A 172 6.62 -12.76 18.54
CA GLY A 172 5.93 -11.79 19.38
C GLY A 172 5.58 -12.34 20.77
N TRP A 173 5.20 -13.62 20.86
CA TRP A 173 4.98 -14.26 22.15
C TRP A 173 6.26 -14.39 22.97
N LEU A 174 7.37 -14.79 22.34
CA LEU A 174 8.68 -14.83 22.99
C LEU A 174 9.15 -13.44 23.45
N LEU A 175 8.89 -12.42 22.65
CA LEU A 175 9.19 -11.03 22.97
C LEU A 175 8.41 -10.53 24.18
N SER A 176 7.13 -10.87 24.30
CA SER A 176 6.28 -10.43 25.42
C SER A 176 6.77 -10.92 26.80
N GLY A 177 7.54 -12.01 26.83
CA GLY A 177 8.18 -12.49 28.05
C GLY A 177 9.49 -11.76 28.43
N THR A 178 10.07 -10.99 27.50
CA THR A 178 11.37 -10.32 27.68
C THR A 178 11.27 -8.86 28.14
N GLU A 179 10.07 -8.28 28.12
CA GLU A 179 9.84 -6.90 28.61
C GLU A 179 10.17 -6.74 30.10
N ALA A 180 9.98 -7.78 30.88
CA ALA A 180 10.23 -7.76 32.33
C ALA A 180 11.72 -7.89 32.68
N ASN A 181 12.55 -8.54 31.87
CA ASN A 181 13.99 -8.76 32.12
C ASN A 181 14.82 -8.78 30.80
N PRO A 182 15.16 -7.62 30.24
CA PRO A 182 15.94 -7.55 28.98
C PRO A 182 17.34 -8.19 29.06
N GLY A 183 17.87 -8.39 30.26
CA GLY A 183 19.22 -8.96 30.49
C GLY A 183 19.31 -10.49 30.40
N GLU A 184 18.17 -11.19 30.39
CA GLU A 184 18.13 -12.67 30.37
C GLU A 184 17.55 -13.23 29.07
N ILE A 185 17.89 -12.65 27.91
CA ILE A 185 17.36 -13.14 26.63
C ILE A 185 18.15 -14.40 26.21
N ALA A 186 17.88 -15.52 26.89
CA ALA A 186 18.47 -16.81 26.53
C ALA A 186 18.19 -17.26 25.09
N ASN A 187 17.14 -16.69 24.45
CA ASN A 187 16.66 -17.06 23.11
C ASN A 187 16.73 -15.92 22.09
N ALA A 188 17.57 -14.89 22.30
CA ALA A 188 17.64 -13.73 21.39
C ALA A 188 17.89 -14.14 19.92
N SER A 189 18.77 -15.10 19.66
CA SER A 189 19.05 -15.61 18.32
C SER A 189 17.81 -16.26 17.67
N LEU A 190 17.05 -17.02 18.44
CA LEU A 190 15.80 -17.64 17.94
C LEU A 190 14.75 -16.58 17.61
N ILE A 191 14.60 -15.57 18.46
CA ILE A 191 13.70 -14.43 18.24
C ILE A 191 14.07 -13.72 16.93
N TYR A 192 15.35 -13.40 16.71
CA TYR A 192 15.79 -12.77 15.45
C TYR A 192 15.50 -13.64 14.23
N VAL A 193 15.80 -14.93 14.27
CA VAL A 193 15.54 -15.84 13.14
C VAL A 193 14.04 -15.90 12.82
N LEU A 194 13.19 -16.10 13.81
CA LEU A 194 11.73 -16.16 13.62
C LEU A 194 11.17 -14.84 13.11
N LEU A 195 11.63 -13.73 13.69
CA LEU A 195 11.17 -12.40 13.33
C LEU A 195 11.61 -12.02 11.91
N LEU A 196 12.90 -12.14 11.59
CA LEU A 196 13.43 -11.74 10.29
C LEU A 196 12.87 -12.62 9.16
N LEU A 197 12.78 -13.94 9.38
CA LEU A 197 12.16 -14.84 8.40
C LEU A 197 10.65 -14.55 8.24
N GLY A 198 9.95 -14.37 9.35
CA GLY A 198 8.54 -14.00 9.33
C GLY A 198 8.27 -12.67 8.63
N LEU A 199 9.09 -11.63 8.89
CA LEU A 199 9.01 -10.34 8.20
C LEU A 199 9.37 -10.47 6.71
N ALA A 200 10.35 -11.31 6.37
CA ALA A 200 10.71 -11.56 4.97
C ALA A 200 9.55 -12.15 4.18
N LEU A 201 8.82 -13.07 4.76
CA LEU A 201 7.62 -13.67 4.17
C LEU A 201 6.46 -12.66 4.12
N LEU A 202 6.16 -11.98 5.23
CA LEU A 202 5.05 -11.03 5.36
C LEU A 202 5.19 -9.86 4.38
N LEU A 203 6.37 -9.23 4.35
CA LEU A 203 6.66 -8.06 3.53
C LEU A 203 7.14 -8.44 2.12
N SER A 204 7.11 -9.73 1.78
CA SER A 204 7.52 -10.24 0.46
C SER A 204 8.91 -9.75 0.05
N SER A 205 9.87 -9.80 0.97
CA SER A 205 11.25 -9.46 0.70
C SER A 205 11.98 -10.61 -0.04
N PHE A 206 13.21 -10.37 -0.47
CA PHE A 206 14.02 -11.42 -1.10
C PHE A 206 14.25 -12.59 -0.11
N PRO A 207 14.05 -13.86 -0.54
CA PRO A 207 13.72 -14.35 -1.89
C PRO A 207 12.22 -14.53 -2.17
N PHE A 208 11.31 -14.05 -1.31
CA PHE A 208 9.87 -14.35 -1.34
C PHE A 208 9.03 -13.40 -2.19
N GLN A 209 9.62 -12.41 -2.88
CA GLN A 209 8.95 -11.42 -3.73
C GLN A 209 8.43 -11.98 -5.06
N SER A 210 8.78 -13.22 -5.43
CA SER A 210 8.56 -13.79 -6.77
C SER A 210 7.07 -13.93 -7.16
N TRP A 211 6.16 -13.93 -6.21
CA TRP A 211 4.73 -14.02 -6.46
C TRP A 211 4.15 -12.70 -7.04
N LEU A 212 4.74 -11.53 -6.72
CA LEU A 212 4.26 -10.23 -7.17
C LEU A 212 4.13 -10.13 -8.69
N PRO A 213 5.19 -10.33 -9.51
CA PRO A 213 5.07 -10.29 -10.95
C PRO A 213 4.23 -11.44 -11.53
N ALA A 214 4.17 -12.59 -10.83
CA ALA A 214 3.38 -13.73 -11.27
C ALA A 214 1.87 -13.48 -11.10
N VAL A 215 1.44 -12.88 -9.99
CA VAL A 215 0.04 -12.48 -9.75
C VAL A 215 -0.34 -11.31 -10.65
N ALA A 216 0.52 -10.31 -10.77
CA ALA A 216 0.27 -9.12 -11.59
C ALA A 216 0.06 -9.44 -13.09
N GLN A 217 0.51 -10.61 -13.55
CA GLN A 217 0.29 -11.06 -14.92
C GLN A 217 -1.13 -11.55 -15.18
N VAL A 218 -1.77 -12.16 -14.18
CA VAL A 218 -3.00 -12.96 -14.38
C VAL A 218 -4.23 -12.36 -13.72
N VAL A 219 -4.04 -11.44 -12.78
CA VAL A 219 -5.12 -10.79 -12.05
C VAL A 219 -5.47 -9.46 -12.70
N SER A 220 -6.72 -9.02 -12.51
CA SER A 220 -7.14 -7.66 -12.88
C SER A 220 -6.14 -6.63 -12.37
N PRO A 221 -5.58 -5.76 -13.24
CA PRO A 221 -4.60 -4.74 -12.86
C PRO A 221 -5.07 -3.85 -11.71
N TYR A 222 -6.35 -3.49 -11.70
CA TYR A 222 -6.91 -2.63 -10.66
C TYR A 222 -6.99 -3.34 -9.31
N ALA A 223 -7.46 -4.59 -9.29
CA ALA A 223 -7.54 -5.39 -8.06
C ALA A 223 -6.13 -5.68 -7.52
N PHE A 224 -5.17 -6.03 -8.38
CA PHE A 224 -3.78 -6.23 -7.99
C PHE A 224 -3.19 -4.97 -7.34
N SER A 225 -3.31 -3.82 -8.01
CA SER A 225 -2.75 -2.55 -7.52
C SER A 225 -3.38 -2.12 -6.20
N PHE A 226 -4.70 -2.29 -6.04
CA PHE A 226 -5.41 -2.03 -4.79
C PHE A 226 -4.85 -2.87 -3.63
N VAL A 227 -4.82 -4.19 -3.81
CA VAL A 227 -4.36 -5.11 -2.76
C VAL A 227 -2.91 -4.84 -2.37
N VAL A 228 -2.05 -4.69 -3.37
CA VAL A 228 -0.62 -4.45 -3.14
C VAL A 228 -0.40 -3.12 -2.42
N PHE A 229 -1.11 -2.06 -2.79
CA PHE A 229 -1.02 -0.78 -2.10
C PHE A 229 -1.49 -0.89 -0.65
N VAL A 230 -2.72 -1.33 -0.42
CA VAL A 230 -3.35 -1.32 0.91
C VAL A 230 -2.64 -2.26 1.89
N ILE A 231 -2.29 -3.47 1.43
CA ILE A 231 -1.65 -4.49 2.28
C ILE A 231 -0.21 -4.13 2.59
N PHE A 232 0.62 -3.84 1.58
CA PHE A 232 2.04 -3.58 1.84
C PHE A 232 2.28 -2.31 2.66
N LEU A 233 1.48 -1.27 2.42
CA LEU A 233 1.54 -0.07 3.23
C LEU A 233 1.23 -0.39 4.70
N SER A 234 0.09 -1.02 4.95
CA SER A 234 -0.36 -1.35 6.30
C SER A 234 0.60 -2.30 7.01
N TYR A 235 1.14 -3.30 6.28
CA TYR A 235 2.11 -4.23 6.83
C TYR A 235 3.44 -3.55 7.19
N SER A 236 3.89 -2.61 6.37
CA SER A 236 5.11 -1.83 6.65
C SER A 236 4.93 -0.95 7.90
N LEU A 237 3.80 -0.25 8.00
CA LEU A 237 3.49 0.59 9.16
C LEU A 237 3.31 -0.24 10.43
N PHE A 238 2.57 -1.36 10.35
CA PHE A 238 2.41 -2.29 11.46
C PHE A 238 3.76 -2.85 11.93
N THR A 239 4.63 -3.24 10.99
CA THR A 239 5.97 -3.76 11.32
C THR A 239 6.79 -2.73 12.09
N VAL A 240 6.80 -1.48 11.63
CA VAL A 240 7.52 -0.40 12.33
C VAL A 240 6.94 -0.15 13.71
N ALA A 241 5.61 -0.07 13.84
CA ALA A 241 4.93 0.09 15.12
C ALA A 241 5.24 -1.08 16.07
N PHE A 242 5.26 -2.32 15.56
CA PHE A 242 5.65 -3.50 16.34
C PHE A 242 7.10 -3.45 16.82
N LEU A 243 8.05 -3.11 15.95
CA LEU A 243 9.47 -3.02 16.30
C LEU A 243 9.73 -1.95 17.37
N ARG A 244 9.00 -0.85 17.32
CA ARG A 244 9.18 0.28 18.27
C ARG A 244 8.68 -0.01 19.67
N GLN A 245 7.79 -0.97 19.86
CA GLN A 245 7.39 -1.40 21.21
C GLN A 245 8.56 -2.02 21.99
N PHE A 246 9.59 -2.50 21.28
CA PHE A 246 10.77 -3.09 21.88
C PHE A 246 12.01 -2.25 21.53
N THR A 247 12.39 -1.31 22.40
CA THR A 247 13.48 -0.35 22.14
C THR A 247 14.80 -1.02 21.79
N TRP A 248 15.14 -2.14 22.46
CA TRP A 248 16.33 -2.92 22.19
C TRP A 248 16.31 -3.58 20.80
N LEU A 249 15.11 -3.92 20.29
CA LEU A 249 14.92 -4.53 18.97
C LEU A 249 15.05 -3.48 17.88
N SER A 250 14.42 -2.31 18.07
CA SER A 250 14.49 -1.20 17.10
C SER A 250 15.90 -0.63 16.96
N SER A 251 16.74 -0.71 17.99
CA SER A 251 18.16 -0.30 17.98
C SER A 251 19.12 -1.41 17.52
N SER A 252 18.60 -2.60 17.19
CA SER A 252 19.41 -3.74 16.82
C SER A 252 20.05 -3.59 15.43
N SER A 253 21.36 -3.85 15.34
CA SER A 253 22.09 -3.89 14.06
C SER A 253 21.56 -4.93 13.08
N TRP A 254 20.98 -6.04 13.55
CA TRP A 254 20.39 -7.07 12.71
C TRP A 254 19.12 -6.59 11.99
N ILE A 255 18.28 -5.84 12.68
CA ILE A 255 17.07 -5.25 12.10
C ILE A 255 17.44 -4.17 11.09
N LEU A 256 18.39 -3.30 11.44
CA LEU A 256 18.91 -2.28 10.52
C LEU A 256 19.49 -2.92 9.26
N LEU A 257 20.34 -3.93 9.41
CA LEU A 257 20.96 -4.65 8.30
C LEU A 257 19.90 -5.33 7.43
N PHE A 258 18.88 -5.93 8.04
CA PHE A 258 17.78 -6.57 7.31
C PHE A 258 17.07 -5.57 6.38
N PHE A 259 16.58 -4.44 6.90
CA PHE A 259 15.86 -3.47 6.08
C PHE A 259 16.76 -2.82 5.02
N SER A 260 18.00 -2.48 5.37
CA SER A 260 18.94 -1.85 4.44
C SER A 260 19.35 -2.80 3.31
N PHE A 261 19.70 -4.05 3.63
CA PHE A 261 20.10 -5.04 2.66
C PHE A 261 18.94 -5.51 1.78
N GLN A 262 17.79 -5.77 2.37
CA GLN A 262 16.59 -6.14 1.60
C GLN A 262 16.12 -4.98 0.71
N GLY A 263 16.16 -3.75 1.21
CA GLY A 263 15.86 -2.57 0.40
C GLY A 263 16.79 -2.40 -0.79
N PHE A 264 18.10 -2.60 -0.58
CA PHE A 264 19.11 -2.62 -1.64
C PHE A 264 18.81 -3.68 -2.70
N LEU A 265 18.58 -4.93 -2.28
CA LEU A 265 18.30 -6.04 -3.20
C LEU A 265 16.99 -5.82 -3.98
N LEU A 266 15.91 -5.45 -3.29
CA LEU A 266 14.60 -5.28 -3.93
C LEU A 266 14.59 -4.13 -4.93
N THR A 267 15.31 -3.03 -4.67
CA THR A 267 15.40 -1.93 -5.64
C THR A 267 16.11 -2.36 -6.90
N ILE A 268 17.22 -3.10 -6.81
CA ILE A 268 17.96 -3.64 -7.98
C ILE A 268 17.09 -4.66 -8.72
N LEU A 269 16.56 -5.67 -8.02
CA LEU A 269 15.79 -6.74 -8.64
C LEU A 269 14.51 -6.21 -9.31
N GLY A 270 13.84 -5.24 -8.67
CA GLY A 270 12.67 -4.58 -9.24
C GLY A 270 13.01 -3.81 -10.52
N GLY A 271 14.08 -3.02 -10.51
CA GLY A 271 14.55 -2.29 -11.68
C GLY A 271 14.96 -3.20 -12.82
N MET A 272 15.81 -4.22 -12.55
CA MET A 272 16.22 -5.19 -13.55
C MET A 272 15.05 -5.95 -14.15
N GLY A 273 14.12 -6.44 -13.31
CA GLY A 273 12.95 -7.14 -13.77
C GLY A 273 12.06 -6.28 -14.68
N ALA A 274 11.91 -4.99 -14.36
CA ALA A 274 11.16 -4.05 -15.17
C ALA A 274 11.79 -3.81 -16.56
N ILE A 275 13.13 -3.84 -16.67
CA ILE A 275 13.83 -3.70 -17.95
C ILE A 275 13.51 -4.89 -18.87
N TYR A 276 13.53 -6.11 -18.37
CA TYR A 276 13.47 -7.30 -19.24
C TYR A 276 12.07 -7.73 -19.61
N HIS A 277 11.07 -7.47 -18.77
CA HIS A 277 9.72 -8.01 -19.01
C HIS A 277 8.91 -7.16 -20.00
N ARG A 278 8.20 -7.87 -20.91
CA ARG A 278 7.39 -7.30 -22.00
C ARG A 278 5.88 -7.45 -21.76
N HIS A 279 5.48 -7.73 -20.55
CA HIS A 279 4.07 -7.81 -20.13
C HIS A 279 3.80 -6.71 -19.11
N LEU A 280 2.83 -5.82 -19.37
CA LEU A 280 2.56 -4.65 -18.51
C LEU A 280 2.25 -5.04 -17.06
N GLY A 281 1.49 -6.12 -16.83
CA GLY A 281 1.22 -6.62 -15.49
C GLY A 281 2.52 -7.04 -14.78
N ARG A 282 3.37 -7.84 -15.41
CA ARG A 282 4.66 -8.23 -14.82
C ARG A 282 5.57 -7.03 -14.56
N TRP A 283 5.62 -6.10 -15.49
CA TRP A 283 6.36 -4.85 -15.32
C TRP A 283 5.91 -4.12 -14.05
N MET A 284 4.59 -4.00 -13.81
CA MET A 284 4.07 -3.40 -12.58
C MET A 284 4.45 -4.20 -11.34
N GLY A 285 4.40 -5.53 -11.40
CA GLY A 285 4.86 -6.37 -10.29
C GLY A 285 6.32 -6.09 -9.91
N TYR A 286 7.19 -5.88 -10.89
CA TYR A 286 8.58 -5.49 -10.65
C TYR A 286 8.73 -4.04 -10.18
N ALA A 287 7.94 -3.11 -10.71
CA ALA A 287 7.89 -1.74 -10.20
C ALA A 287 7.47 -1.73 -8.72
N GLN A 288 6.51 -2.59 -8.33
CA GLN A 288 6.10 -2.73 -6.94
C GLN A 288 7.19 -3.35 -6.05
N ILE A 289 7.98 -4.31 -6.55
CA ILE A 289 9.14 -4.83 -5.82
C ILE A 289 10.13 -3.69 -5.52
N LYS A 290 10.42 -2.83 -6.51
CA LYS A 290 11.28 -1.65 -6.32
C LYS A 290 10.69 -0.67 -5.29
N GLU A 291 9.38 -0.41 -5.35
CA GLU A 291 8.69 0.45 -4.39
C GLU A 291 8.74 -0.10 -2.96
N THR A 292 8.59 -1.42 -2.78
CA THR A 292 8.79 -2.10 -1.49
C THR A 292 10.22 -1.91 -1.00
N GLY A 293 11.19 -2.03 -1.91
CA GLY A 293 12.59 -1.75 -1.61
C GLY A 293 12.82 -0.33 -1.09
N LEU A 294 12.21 0.69 -1.71
CA LEU A 294 12.29 2.08 -1.22
C LEU A 294 11.64 2.26 0.16
N SER A 295 10.53 1.58 0.43
CA SER A 295 9.92 1.60 1.77
C SER A 295 10.86 0.97 2.81
N PHE A 296 11.55 -0.12 2.47
CA PHE A 296 12.55 -0.73 3.34
C PHE A 296 13.74 0.19 3.58
N LEU A 297 14.22 0.88 2.54
CA LEU A 297 15.27 1.89 2.69
C LEU A 297 14.83 3.05 3.58
N SER A 298 13.56 3.46 3.52
CA SER A 298 13.02 4.48 4.44
C SER A 298 13.01 3.99 5.88
N ILE A 299 12.60 2.73 6.13
CA ILE A 299 12.65 2.12 7.46
C ILE A 299 14.08 2.02 7.95
N GLY A 300 15.01 1.55 7.10
CA GLY A 300 16.43 1.47 7.43
C GLY A 300 17.02 2.82 7.84
N LEU A 301 16.72 3.90 7.12
CA LEU A 301 17.12 5.26 7.49
C LEU A 301 16.52 5.68 8.85
N GLY A 302 15.23 5.40 9.05
CA GLY A 302 14.55 5.72 10.30
C GLY A 302 15.16 5.01 11.52
N LEU A 303 15.61 3.77 11.34
CA LEU A 303 16.25 3.01 12.43
C LEU A 303 17.72 3.38 12.63
N ALA A 304 18.41 3.86 11.58
CA ALA A 304 19.83 4.21 11.65
C ALA A 304 20.10 5.58 12.30
N LEU A 305 19.15 6.50 12.24
CA LEU A 305 19.37 7.89 12.58
C LEU A 305 18.74 8.26 13.94
N PRO A 306 19.30 9.24 14.65
CA PRO A 306 18.83 9.61 16.01
C PRO A 306 17.37 10.08 16.01
N ASP A 307 16.94 10.82 15.00
CA ASP A 307 15.55 11.29 14.88
C ASP A 307 14.71 10.28 14.09
N GLN A 308 14.45 9.12 14.70
CA GLN A 308 13.71 8.02 14.09
C GLN A 308 12.33 8.45 13.56
N SER A 309 11.58 9.25 14.33
CA SER A 309 10.22 9.65 13.97
C SER A 309 10.18 10.44 12.65
N SER A 310 11.12 11.35 12.44
CA SER A 310 11.19 12.18 11.25
C SER A 310 11.49 11.38 9.98
N PHE A 311 12.39 10.39 10.07
CA PHE A 311 12.71 9.55 8.91
C PHE A 311 11.64 8.47 8.65
N LEU A 312 11.02 7.92 9.68
CA LEU A 312 9.89 7.00 9.54
C LEU A 312 8.65 7.71 8.96
N ALA A 313 8.48 9.00 9.22
CA ALA A 313 7.42 9.80 8.60
C ALA A 313 7.48 9.81 7.05
N ILE A 314 8.64 9.49 6.44
CA ILE A 314 8.77 9.31 4.99
C ILE A 314 7.82 8.22 4.47
N LEU A 315 7.48 7.21 5.27
CA LEU A 315 6.49 6.20 4.90
C LEU A 315 5.09 6.83 4.68
N PHE A 316 4.71 7.81 5.51
CA PHE A 316 3.46 8.55 5.34
C PHE A 316 3.47 9.42 4.09
N LEU A 317 4.60 10.04 3.76
CA LEU A 317 4.74 10.83 2.54
C LEU A 317 4.50 9.98 1.28
N GLN A 318 4.84 8.70 1.28
CA GLN A 318 4.65 7.78 0.16
C GLN A 318 3.17 7.41 -0.08
N ILE A 319 2.28 7.57 0.90
CA ILE A 319 0.90 7.05 0.85
C ILE A 319 0.12 7.61 -0.33
N LEU A 320 -0.06 8.93 -0.39
CA LEU A 320 -0.90 9.55 -1.42
C LEU A 320 -0.31 9.44 -2.84
N PRO A 321 0.97 9.79 -3.08
CA PRO A 321 1.55 9.67 -4.42
C PRO A 321 1.50 8.26 -4.97
N ARG A 322 1.85 7.26 -4.14
CA ARG A 322 1.83 5.86 -4.52
C ARG A 322 0.41 5.36 -4.76
N SER A 323 -0.54 5.73 -3.90
CA SER A 323 -1.95 5.36 -4.05
C SER A 323 -2.52 5.82 -5.37
N ILE A 324 -2.35 7.12 -5.69
CA ILE A 324 -2.88 7.71 -6.91
C ILE A 324 -2.19 7.11 -8.14
N ALA A 325 -0.86 6.98 -8.14
CA ALA A 325 -0.13 6.41 -9.25
C ALA A 325 -0.53 4.95 -9.53
N LEU A 326 -0.64 4.12 -8.50
CA LEU A 326 -1.08 2.72 -8.64
C LEU A 326 -2.54 2.61 -9.08
N ALA A 327 -3.42 3.51 -8.60
CA ALA A 327 -4.82 3.53 -9.03
C ALA A 327 -4.93 3.91 -10.51
N LEU A 328 -4.23 4.95 -10.96
CA LEU A 328 -4.20 5.32 -12.38
C LEU A 328 -3.67 4.18 -13.25
N TRP A 329 -2.54 3.59 -12.84
CA TRP A 329 -1.98 2.44 -13.58
C TRP A 329 -2.97 1.28 -13.63
N GLY A 330 -3.61 0.95 -12.52
CA GLY A 330 -4.59 -0.13 -12.44
C GLY A 330 -5.82 0.13 -13.31
N LEU A 331 -6.32 1.40 -13.33
CA LEU A 331 -7.41 1.84 -14.20
C LEU A 331 -7.05 1.65 -15.67
N VAL A 332 -5.88 2.15 -16.08
CA VAL A 332 -5.42 2.07 -17.46
C VAL A 332 -5.15 0.63 -17.88
N GLY A 333 -4.50 -0.16 -17.02
CA GLY A 333 -4.26 -1.58 -17.28
C GLY A 333 -5.55 -2.36 -17.51
N ASN A 334 -6.61 -2.08 -16.75
CA ASN A 334 -7.92 -2.69 -16.98
C ASN A 334 -8.55 -2.24 -18.30
N LEU A 335 -8.45 -0.95 -18.66
CA LEU A 335 -8.96 -0.46 -19.94
C LEU A 335 -8.27 -1.13 -21.13
N TYR A 336 -6.95 -1.28 -21.05
CA TYR A 336 -6.20 -1.97 -22.10
C TYR A 336 -6.53 -3.46 -22.17
N LEU A 337 -6.74 -4.10 -21.03
CA LEU A 337 -7.15 -5.51 -20.98
C LEU A 337 -8.56 -5.72 -21.58
N GLU A 338 -9.50 -4.81 -21.30
CA GLU A 338 -10.85 -4.86 -21.88
C GLU A 338 -10.85 -4.67 -23.41
N HIS A 339 -9.87 -3.93 -23.96
CA HIS A 339 -9.78 -3.66 -25.39
C HIS A 339 -9.01 -4.74 -26.16
N GLY A 340 -7.88 -5.21 -25.60
CA GLY A 340 -6.90 -6.04 -26.32
C GLY A 340 -6.80 -7.48 -25.85
N GLU A 341 -7.62 -7.91 -24.88
CA GLU A 341 -7.60 -9.26 -24.28
C GLU A 341 -6.27 -9.69 -23.65
N SER A 342 -5.19 -8.93 -23.86
CA SER A 342 -3.84 -9.21 -23.38
C SER A 342 -3.13 -7.94 -22.93
N LEU A 343 -2.23 -8.07 -21.94
CA LEU A 343 -1.31 -7.02 -21.51
C LEU A 343 0.12 -7.24 -22.01
N GLN A 344 0.31 -8.08 -23.03
CA GLN A 344 1.59 -8.18 -23.72
C GLN A 344 1.85 -6.89 -24.49
N ILE A 345 3.04 -6.31 -24.31
CA ILE A 345 3.37 -5.00 -24.93
C ILE A 345 3.23 -5.04 -26.45
N GLN A 346 3.54 -6.17 -27.10
CA GLN A 346 3.43 -6.32 -28.55
C GLN A 346 1.98 -6.30 -29.05
N ASP A 347 1.00 -6.70 -28.23
CA ASP A 347 -0.43 -6.73 -28.60
C ASP A 347 -1.09 -5.35 -28.37
N LEU A 348 -0.39 -4.42 -27.73
CA LEU A 348 -0.85 -3.09 -27.39
C LEU A 348 -0.35 -2.00 -28.36
N VAL A 349 0.12 -2.37 -29.56
CA VAL A 349 0.61 -1.40 -30.55
C VAL A 349 -0.53 -0.46 -30.96
N GLY A 350 -0.31 0.84 -30.79
CA GLY A 350 -1.26 1.88 -31.20
C GLY A 350 -2.48 2.07 -30.30
N VAL A 351 -2.71 1.22 -29.29
CA VAL A 351 -3.86 1.33 -28.36
C VAL A 351 -3.94 2.69 -27.69
N GLY A 352 -2.79 3.33 -27.45
CA GLY A 352 -2.73 4.68 -26.87
C GLY A 352 -3.43 5.78 -27.66
N ARG A 353 -3.70 5.57 -28.95
CA ARG A 353 -4.45 6.53 -29.77
C ARG A 353 -5.96 6.46 -29.52
N HIS A 354 -6.47 5.29 -29.18
CA HIS A 354 -7.87 5.09 -28.80
C HIS A 354 -8.15 5.53 -27.35
N TYR A 355 -7.10 5.55 -26.52
CA TYR A 355 -7.16 5.93 -25.11
C TYR A 355 -6.11 7.00 -24.77
N PRO A 356 -6.20 8.22 -25.34
CA PRO A 356 -5.14 9.23 -25.20
C PRO A 356 -4.98 9.73 -23.77
N ILE A 357 -6.08 9.97 -23.04
CA ILE A 357 -6.03 10.42 -21.65
C ILE A 357 -5.51 9.30 -20.73
N ALA A 358 -5.96 8.04 -20.97
CA ALA A 358 -5.47 6.89 -20.23
C ALA A 358 -3.97 6.67 -20.45
N THR A 359 -3.49 6.84 -21.68
CA THR A 359 -2.07 6.70 -22.02
C THR A 359 -1.22 7.79 -21.36
N ALA A 360 -1.71 9.03 -21.33
CA ALA A 360 -1.05 10.12 -20.61
C ALA A 360 -1.04 9.86 -19.07
N ALA A 361 -2.16 9.37 -18.52
CA ALA A 361 -2.25 9.00 -17.10
C ALA A 361 -1.32 7.82 -16.76
N PHE A 362 -1.23 6.81 -17.65
CA PHE A 362 -0.27 5.72 -17.50
C PHE A 362 1.16 6.24 -17.44
N PHE A 363 1.56 7.08 -18.37
CA PHE A 363 2.90 7.65 -18.42
C PHE A 363 3.22 8.46 -17.17
N LEU A 364 2.28 9.31 -16.72
CA LEU A 364 2.44 10.08 -15.50
C LEU A 364 2.55 9.18 -14.27
N SER A 365 1.79 8.08 -14.20
CA SER A 365 1.92 7.11 -13.11
C SER A 365 3.30 6.43 -13.11
N VAL A 366 3.83 6.08 -14.29
CA VAL A 366 5.21 5.57 -14.45
C VAL A 366 6.23 6.58 -13.94
N LEU A 367 6.15 7.84 -14.39
CA LEU A 367 7.06 8.91 -13.95
C LEU A 367 6.99 9.12 -12.44
N THR A 368 5.78 9.05 -11.87
CA THR A 368 5.58 9.18 -10.42
C THR A 368 6.23 8.01 -9.67
N LEU A 369 6.00 6.76 -10.07
CA LEU A 369 6.61 5.58 -9.45
C LEU A 369 8.14 5.57 -9.58
N VAL A 370 8.68 6.18 -10.63
CA VAL A 370 10.13 6.34 -10.80
C VAL A 370 10.72 7.42 -9.88
N GLY A 371 9.90 8.38 -9.46
CA GLY A 371 10.37 9.60 -8.79
C GLY A 371 11.02 10.57 -9.78
N PHE A 372 10.36 10.79 -10.93
CA PHE A 372 10.81 11.76 -11.93
C PHE A 372 10.52 13.19 -11.45
N PRO A 373 11.42 14.18 -11.72
CA PRO A 373 11.16 15.58 -11.38
C PRO A 373 9.76 16.06 -11.80
N LEU A 374 9.18 16.96 -11.02
CA LEU A 374 7.82 17.49 -11.18
C LEU A 374 6.67 16.51 -10.90
N THR A 375 6.98 15.28 -10.49
CA THR A 375 5.94 14.33 -10.03
C THR A 375 5.87 14.26 -8.52
N ALA A 376 4.72 13.81 -8.01
CA ALA A 376 4.42 13.79 -6.57
C ALA A 376 5.43 12.98 -5.72
N ALA A 377 6.02 11.91 -6.26
CA ALA A 377 6.96 11.09 -5.52
C ALA A 377 8.42 11.57 -5.57
N PHE A 378 8.75 12.52 -6.45
CA PHE A 378 10.14 13.00 -6.61
C PHE A 378 10.76 13.51 -5.31
N PRO A 379 10.15 14.46 -4.58
CA PRO A 379 10.76 14.97 -3.35
C PRO A 379 10.95 13.88 -2.29
N ILE A 380 10.08 12.88 -2.28
CA ILE A 380 10.14 11.76 -1.35
C ILE A 380 11.31 10.82 -1.69
N HIS A 381 11.45 10.46 -2.96
CA HIS A 381 12.58 9.65 -3.44
C HIS A 381 13.91 10.39 -3.23
N LEU A 382 13.92 11.70 -3.45
CA LEU A 382 15.10 12.54 -3.23
C LEU A 382 15.55 12.49 -1.76
N LEU A 383 14.62 12.57 -0.80
CA LEU A 383 14.92 12.45 0.63
C LEU A 383 15.57 11.09 0.95
N ILE A 384 15.04 9.99 0.39
CA ILE A 384 15.59 8.65 0.59
C ILE A 384 16.99 8.56 -0.02
N TRP A 385 17.18 9.03 -1.26
CA TRP A 385 18.46 8.98 -1.95
C TRP A 385 19.51 9.82 -1.23
N GLN A 386 19.18 11.06 -0.82
CA GLN A 386 20.08 11.93 -0.07
C GLN A 386 20.46 11.33 1.29
N GLY A 387 19.50 10.78 2.03
CA GLY A 387 19.76 10.13 3.31
C GLY A 387 20.73 8.96 3.16
N TRP A 388 20.57 8.09 2.16
CA TRP A 388 21.51 6.99 1.92
C TRP A 388 22.80 7.45 1.28
N PHE A 389 22.79 8.48 0.46
CA PHE A 389 24.03 9.01 -0.12
C PHE A 389 24.99 9.53 0.95
N GLN A 390 24.46 10.14 2.00
CA GLN A 390 25.26 10.63 3.13
C GLN A 390 25.78 9.48 4.02
N ASN A 391 25.01 8.39 4.19
CA ASN A 391 25.37 7.31 5.09
C ASN A 391 26.08 6.15 4.40
N PHE A 392 25.55 5.67 3.27
CA PHE A 392 26.14 4.57 2.49
C PHE A 392 25.80 4.72 0.99
N PRO A 393 26.62 5.43 0.21
CA PRO A 393 26.36 5.76 -1.20
C PRO A 393 25.95 4.59 -2.11
N PRO A 394 26.50 3.36 -1.99
CA PRO A 394 26.09 2.24 -2.84
C PRO A 394 24.60 1.93 -2.79
N VAL A 395 23.95 2.11 -1.65
CA VAL A 395 22.50 1.91 -1.50
C VAL A 395 21.71 2.99 -2.25
N ALA A 396 22.16 4.24 -2.20
CA ALA A 396 21.55 5.33 -2.96
C ALA A 396 21.64 5.06 -4.48
N PHE A 397 22.82 4.64 -4.98
CA PHE A 397 22.98 4.27 -6.39
C PHE A 397 22.09 3.09 -6.79
N ALA A 398 21.95 2.07 -5.94
CA ALA A 398 21.04 0.96 -6.19
C ALA A 398 19.59 1.41 -6.31
N ALA A 399 19.12 2.32 -5.45
CA ALA A 399 17.78 2.87 -5.48
C ALA A 399 17.51 3.70 -6.75
N ILE A 400 18.49 4.51 -7.18
CA ILE A 400 18.43 5.27 -8.43
C ILE A 400 18.43 4.30 -9.64
N PHE A 401 19.32 3.31 -9.63
CA PHE A 401 19.37 2.28 -10.68
C PHE A 401 18.04 1.55 -10.81
N GLY A 402 17.42 1.16 -9.71
CA GLY A 402 16.09 0.55 -9.71
C GLY A 402 15.03 1.46 -10.33
N SER A 403 15.06 2.75 -10.02
CA SER A 403 14.17 3.75 -10.60
C SER A 403 14.39 3.91 -12.12
N VAL A 404 15.63 3.99 -12.57
CA VAL A 404 16.00 4.04 -14.00
C VAL A 404 15.52 2.78 -14.72
N GLY A 405 15.65 1.60 -14.11
CA GLY A 405 15.17 0.34 -14.68
C GLY A 405 13.65 0.34 -14.93
N VAL A 406 12.87 0.81 -13.96
CA VAL A 406 11.42 0.97 -14.10
C VAL A 406 11.08 2.00 -15.18
N LEU A 407 11.84 3.11 -15.28
CA LEU A 407 11.67 4.12 -16.33
C LEU A 407 11.89 3.53 -17.72
N ILE A 408 12.99 2.80 -17.94
CA ILE A 408 13.31 2.17 -19.24
C ILE A 408 12.17 1.24 -19.67
N GLY A 409 11.67 0.40 -18.77
CA GLY A 409 10.54 -0.48 -19.06
C GLY A 409 9.25 0.29 -19.40
N GLY A 410 8.96 1.37 -18.65
CA GLY A 410 7.81 2.25 -18.89
C GLY A 410 7.91 3.02 -20.23
N LEU A 411 9.07 3.58 -20.55
CA LEU A 411 9.31 4.27 -21.83
C LEU A 411 9.16 3.31 -23.03
N ARG A 412 9.65 2.07 -22.88
CA ARG A 412 9.46 1.04 -23.91
C ARG A 412 7.98 0.73 -24.11
N ALA A 413 7.20 0.59 -23.04
CA ALA A 413 5.76 0.38 -23.13
C ALA A 413 5.08 1.58 -23.82
N MET A 414 5.45 2.80 -23.43
CA MET A 414 4.93 4.03 -24.01
C MET A 414 5.22 4.13 -25.51
N ALA A 415 6.44 3.79 -25.93
CA ALA A 415 6.83 3.82 -27.34
C ALA A 415 5.97 2.88 -28.22
N VAL A 416 5.53 1.74 -27.66
CA VAL A 416 4.66 0.80 -28.37
C VAL A 416 3.21 1.30 -28.39
N LEU A 417 2.71 1.81 -27.26
CA LEU A 417 1.35 2.34 -27.13
C LEU A 417 1.06 3.49 -28.11
N VAL A 418 2.05 4.36 -28.36
CA VAL A 418 1.90 5.56 -29.21
C VAL A 418 2.22 5.27 -30.70
N ARG A 419 2.86 4.13 -31.00
CA ARG A 419 3.27 3.76 -32.37
C ARG A 419 2.07 3.79 -33.32
N SER A 420 2.27 4.36 -34.54
CA SER A 420 1.23 4.38 -35.53
C SER A 420 1.00 2.98 -36.12
N ASP A 421 -0.22 2.51 -36.05
CA ASP A 421 -0.72 1.46 -36.91
C ASP A 421 -1.59 2.10 -38.04
N HIS A 422 -1.25 1.87 -39.25
CA HIS A 422 -1.92 2.48 -40.41
C HIS A 422 -3.33 1.93 -40.64
N THR A 423 -3.73 0.89 -39.94
CA THR A 423 -5.01 0.18 -40.13
C THR A 423 -6.11 0.62 -39.16
N MET A 424 -5.78 1.46 -38.16
CA MET A 424 -6.71 1.81 -37.07
C MET A 424 -7.45 3.13 -37.35
N GLU A 425 -8.79 3.11 -37.24
CA GLU A 425 -9.65 4.29 -37.31
C GLU A 425 -9.33 5.26 -36.20
N GLN A 426 -9.33 6.58 -36.49
CA GLN A 426 -9.11 7.62 -35.51
C GLN A 426 -10.40 7.89 -34.72
N GLY A 427 -10.43 7.54 -33.46
CA GLY A 427 -11.53 7.89 -32.53
C GLY A 427 -11.17 7.54 -31.09
N SER A 428 -11.52 8.43 -30.12
CA SER A 428 -11.38 8.12 -28.71
C SER A 428 -12.49 7.20 -28.23
N LEU A 429 -12.12 6.06 -27.64
CA LEU A 429 -13.03 5.08 -27.05
C LEU A 429 -13.25 5.32 -25.55
N GLU A 430 -12.63 6.34 -24.96
CA GLU A 430 -12.73 6.67 -23.56
C GLU A 430 -14.13 7.17 -23.20
N SER A 431 -14.75 6.59 -22.17
CA SER A 431 -15.96 7.15 -21.61
C SER A 431 -15.67 8.44 -20.85
N ARG A 432 -16.65 9.37 -20.79
CA ARG A 432 -16.51 10.63 -20.05
C ARG A 432 -16.12 10.42 -18.59
N SER A 433 -16.67 9.40 -17.93
CA SER A 433 -16.34 9.09 -16.53
C SER A 433 -14.88 8.63 -16.35
N GLN A 434 -14.38 7.83 -17.29
CA GLN A 434 -12.99 7.40 -17.31
C GLN A 434 -12.05 8.60 -17.50
N ALA A 435 -12.33 9.41 -18.52
CA ALA A 435 -11.54 10.60 -18.82
C ALA A 435 -11.47 11.58 -17.63
N ILE A 436 -12.60 11.87 -16.99
CA ILE A 436 -12.65 12.76 -15.81
C ILE A 436 -11.80 12.20 -14.67
N LEU A 437 -11.95 10.94 -14.33
CA LEU A 437 -11.25 10.33 -13.18
C LEU A 437 -9.75 10.23 -13.40
N LEU A 438 -9.34 9.83 -14.62
CA LEU A 438 -7.93 9.80 -15.02
C LEU A 438 -7.31 11.20 -15.03
N THR A 439 -8.05 12.21 -15.51
CA THR A 439 -7.59 13.60 -15.49
C THR A 439 -7.45 14.13 -14.06
N ILE A 440 -8.43 13.90 -13.19
CA ILE A 440 -8.35 14.32 -11.77
C ILE A 440 -7.13 13.70 -11.10
N GLY A 441 -6.93 12.39 -11.20
CA GLY A 441 -5.76 11.72 -10.62
C GLY A 441 -4.43 12.22 -11.17
N SER A 442 -4.37 12.48 -12.49
CA SER A 442 -3.19 13.03 -13.16
C SER A 442 -2.88 14.45 -12.70
N VAL A 443 -3.90 15.30 -12.62
CA VAL A 443 -3.76 16.68 -12.13
C VAL A 443 -3.30 16.69 -10.67
N LEU A 444 -3.87 15.82 -9.81
CA LEU A 444 -3.42 15.69 -8.43
C LEU A 444 -1.94 15.32 -8.34
N LEU A 445 -1.46 14.33 -9.11
CA LEU A 445 -0.03 13.95 -9.11
C LEU A 445 0.88 15.09 -9.56
N LEU A 446 0.47 15.87 -10.55
CA LEU A 446 1.23 17.04 -11.02
C LEU A 446 1.22 18.18 -10.00
N LEU A 447 0.06 18.51 -9.43
CA LEU A 447 -0.04 19.55 -8.40
C LEU A 447 0.82 19.22 -7.19
N MET A 448 0.78 17.97 -6.74
CA MET A 448 1.61 17.50 -5.63
C MET A 448 3.11 17.53 -5.96
N GLY A 449 3.49 17.36 -7.23
CA GLY A 449 4.87 17.43 -7.67
C GLY A 449 5.39 18.86 -7.88
N ILE A 450 4.53 19.76 -8.40
CA ILE A 450 4.89 21.17 -8.66
C ILE A 450 4.87 21.99 -7.36
N PHE A 451 3.91 21.70 -6.46
CA PHE A 451 3.72 22.41 -5.20
C PHE A 451 3.88 21.47 -4.00
N PRO A 452 5.06 20.84 -3.80
CA PRO A 452 5.24 19.82 -2.78
C PRO A 452 5.04 20.33 -1.35
N SER A 453 5.32 21.59 -1.08
CA SER A 453 5.16 22.22 0.25
C SER A 453 3.71 22.21 0.76
N TRP A 454 2.70 22.17 -0.13
CA TRP A 454 1.30 22.23 0.27
C TRP A 454 0.82 20.92 0.95
N PHE A 455 1.38 19.78 0.54
CA PHE A 455 0.92 18.50 1.08
C PHE A 455 2.01 17.74 1.86
N LEU A 456 3.30 17.93 1.53
CA LEU A 456 4.38 17.24 2.25
C LEU A 456 4.42 17.63 3.71
N SER A 457 4.23 18.92 4.05
CA SER A 457 4.21 19.38 5.43
C SER A 457 3.06 18.73 6.23
N VAL A 458 1.88 18.61 5.63
CA VAL A 458 0.71 17.99 6.27
C VAL A 458 0.96 16.50 6.48
N LEU A 459 1.37 15.76 5.44
CA LEU A 459 1.65 14.32 5.53
C LEU A 459 2.81 14.02 6.48
N TYR A 460 3.84 14.86 6.48
CA TYR A 460 4.98 14.72 7.38
C TYR A 460 4.56 14.89 8.83
N ASN A 461 3.77 15.91 9.15
CA ASN A 461 3.25 16.11 10.49
C ASN A 461 2.33 14.98 10.95
N LEU A 462 1.49 14.45 10.04
CA LEU A 462 0.67 13.27 10.32
C LEU A 462 1.55 12.05 10.63
N GLY A 463 2.63 11.85 9.85
CA GLY A 463 3.58 10.77 10.09
C GLY A 463 4.33 10.92 11.43
N ILE A 464 4.81 12.13 11.76
CA ILE A 464 5.43 12.39 13.05
C ILE A 464 4.46 12.13 14.20
N THR A 465 3.20 12.56 14.08
CA THR A 465 2.17 12.33 15.10
C THR A 465 1.97 10.84 15.33
N PHE A 466 1.87 10.06 14.26
CA PHE A 466 1.74 8.60 14.34
C PHE A 466 2.96 7.96 15.03
N PHE A 467 4.17 8.29 14.58
CA PHE A 467 5.37 7.66 15.13
C PHE A 467 5.83 8.23 16.49
N LYS A 468 5.35 9.35 16.97
CA LYS A 468 5.62 9.84 18.33
C LYS A 468 4.73 9.19 19.38
N GLY A 469 3.54 8.74 19.00
CA GLY A 469 2.59 8.09 19.90
C GLY A 469 2.72 6.56 19.95
N SER A 470 3.34 5.95 18.94
CA SER A 470 3.52 4.50 18.84
C SER A 470 4.78 3.99 19.53
#